data_a7214032896e3adcda877ab0c34d8599
#
_entry.id   a7214032896e3adcda877ab0c34d8599
#
_cell.length_a   1.000
_cell.length_b   1.000
_cell.length_c   1.000
_cell.angle_alpha   90.00
_cell.angle_beta   90.00
_cell.angle_gamma   90.00
#
_symmetry.space_group_name_H-M   'P 1'
#
loop_
_entity.id
_entity.type
_entity.pdbx_description
1 polymer ?
#
loop_
_entity_poly.entity_id
_entity_poly.type
_entity_poly.pdbx_seq_one_letter_code
_entity_poly.pdbx_strand_id
1 'polypeptide(L)'
;MTPLLTPWLKSYTSAADIDWSGKLPLTPTGAIDQRRAESSGHYGSRLRPIPVTPKNSNEYRELENAVRQLRQMMQPASAAEAGFELKRLSVWCPMGSRDVRDFKMMIHDALTDLAELPLDLLQKACVSYRNDPDPRCDFFPRPVKLKTIVADDLRARRLTLYRLERLLEIANEPPKLPPPITLAELKEQARHQIELEGMMANFFGKPAPEPLTPEQHGAEILRRTQAKIHEALREQQLSEAMAEALLEELTLNMEASYGEKA
;
A
#
# COMPACT_ATOMS: atom_id res chain seq x y z
N MET A 1 -21.34 -9.06 12.54
CA MET A 1 -21.27 -7.58 12.52
C MET A 1 -20.04 -7.16 11.72
N THR A 2 -20.17 -6.23 10.77
CA THR A 2 -18.99 -5.67 10.09
C THR A 2 -18.45 -4.56 10.98
N PRO A 3 -17.11 -4.45 11.20
CA PRO A 3 -16.58 -3.34 11.97
C PRO A 3 -17.04 -2.02 11.36
N LEU A 4 -17.43 -1.07 12.19
CA LEU A 4 -17.78 0.28 11.76
C LEU A 4 -16.48 0.97 11.34
N LEU A 5 -16.06 0.72 10.11
CA LEU A 5 -14.94 1.46 9.51
C LEU A 5 -15.33 2.95 9.41
N THR A 6 -14.42 3.82 9.80
CA THR A 6 -14.58 5.26 9.58
C THR A 6 -14.75 5.56 8.09
N PRO A 7 -15.41 6.67 7.72
CA PRO A 7 -15.68 6.98 6.31
C PRO A 7 -14.42 6.96 5.43
N TRP A 8 -13.30 7.46 5.94
CA TRP A 8 -12.05 7.47 5.19
C TRP A 8 -11.48 6.05 4.98
N LEU A 9 -11.50 5.18 5.99
CA LEU A 9 -11.09 3.78 5.85
C LEU A 9 -11.98 3.03 4.85
N LYS A 10 -13.29 3.27 4.86
CA LYS A 10 -14.21 2.71 3.86
C LYS A 10 -13.84 3.17 2.46
N SER A 11 -13.58 4.47 2.27
CA SER A 11 -13.24 5.00 0.94
C SER A 11 -11.97 4.36 0.38
N TYR A 12 -10.95 4.12 1.20
CA TYR A 12 -9.73 3.46 0.76
C TYR A 12 -9.92 1.95 0.56
N THR A 13 -10.53 1.26 1.51
CA THR A 13 -10.68 -0.20 1.40
C THR A 13 -11.64 -0.64 0.29
N SER A 14 -12.55 0.22 -0.14
CA SER A 14 -13.44 -0.01 -1.29
C SER A 14 -12.91 0.51 -2.61
N ALA A 15 -11.85 1.33 -2.59
CA ALA A 15 -11.31 1.94 -3.81
C ALA A 15 -10.72 0.87 -4.74
N ALA A 16 -11.26 0.81 -5.96
CA ALA A 16 -10.78 -0.06 -7.02
C ALA A 16 -9.58 0.54 -7.77
N ASP A 17 -9.35 1.85 -7.60
CA ASP A 17 -8.32 2.63 -8.28
C ASP A 17 -6.99 2.71 -7.50
N ILE A 18 -6.84 1.97 -6.40
CA ILE A 18 -5.59 1.89 -5.64
C ILE A 18 -4.81 0.64 -6.07
N ASP A 19 -3.52 0.82 -6.35
CA ASP A 19 -2.61 -0.29 -6.59
C ASP A 19 -2.18 -0.98 -5.29
N TRP A 20 -2.99 -1.92 -4.85
CA TRP A 20 -2.71 -2.71 -3.65
C TRP A 20 -1.51 -3.65 -3.79
N SER A 21 -0.99 -3.86 -5.00
CA SER A 21 0.24 -4.65 -5.22
C SER A 21 1.50 -3.89 -4.82
N GLY A 22 1.43 -2.57 -4.71
CA GLY A 22 2.56 -1.70 -4.43
C GLY A 22 3.62 -1.66 -5.53
N LYS A 23 3.25 -2.02 -6.76
CA LYS A 23 4.17 -2.08 -7.90
C LYS A 23 4.36 -0.74 -8.61
N LEU A 24 3.44 0.20 -8.39
CA LEU A 24 3.58 1.53 -8.97
C LEU A 24 4.77 2.27 -8.34
N PRO A 25 5.66 2.82 -9.17
CA PRO A 25 6.77 3.61 -8.68
C PRO A 25 6.25 4.92 -8.06
N LEU A 26 6.78 5.26 -6.88
CA LEU A 26 6.43 6.47 -6.13
C LEU A 26 7.60 7.45 -6.10
N THR A 27 7.29 8.73 -6.16
CA THR A 27 8.25 9.78 -5.80
C THR A 27 8.41 9.85 -4.27
N PRO A 28 9.46 10.51 -3.75
CA PRO A 28 9.66 10.71 -2.31
C PRO A 28 8.47 11.40 -1.62
N THR A 29 7.68 12.18 -2.36
CA THR A 29 6.46 12.87 -1.89
C THR A 29 5.22 11.97 -1.92
N GLY A 30 5.34 10.69 -2.28
CA GLY A 30 4.21 9.76 -2.40
C GLY A 30 3.39 9.94 -3.69
N ALA A 31 3.77 10.84 -4.58
CA ALA A 31 3.16 10.97 -5.90
C ALA A 31 3.62 9.86 -6.86
N ILE A 32 2.82 9.55 -7.87
CA ILE A 32 3.24 8.60 -8.92
C ILE A 32 4.32 9.26 -9.77
N ASP A 33 5.46 8.59 -9.92
CA ASP A 33 6.46 8.97 -10.91
C ASP A 33 5.97 8.56 -12.30
N GLN A 34 5.34 9.49 -13.00
CA GLN A 34 4.75 9.23 -14.32
C GLN A 34 5.77 8.69 -15.32
N ARG A 35 7.01 9.23 -15.33
CA ARG A 35 8.05 8.78 -16.26
C ARG A 35 8.47 7.33 -16.00
N ARG A 36 8.61 6.94 -14.74
CA ARG A 36 8.91 5.55 -14.36
C ARG A 36 7.72 4.64 -14.58
N ALA A 37 6.50 5.10 -14.31
CA ALA A 37 5.29 4.34 -14.58
C ALA A 37 5.14 4.04 -16.09
N GLU A 38 5.44 5.02 -16.94
CA GLU A 38 5.44 4.87 -18.40
C GLU A 38 6.48 3.85 -18.87
N SER A 39 7.70 3.93 -18.36
CA SER A 39 8.79 3.00 -18.72
C SER A 39 8.53 1.55 -18.24
N SER A 40 7.73 1.38 -17.20
CA SER A 40 7.35 0.06 -16.68
C SER A 40 6.10 -0.55 -17.34
N GLY A 41 5.56 0.07 -18.38
CA GLY A 41 4.38 -0.43 -19.11
C GLY A 41 3.05 -0.19 -18.41
N HIS A 42 3.01 0.64 -17.37
CA HIS A 42 1.78 1.04 -16.67
C HIS A 42 1.05 2.19 -17.38
N TYR A 43 1.20 2.27 -18.69
CA TYR A 43 0.57 3.30 -19.52
C TYR A 43 -0.95 3.23 -19.40
N GLY A 44 -1.59 4.32 -19.04
CA GLY A 44 -3.03 4.42 -18.91
C GLY A 44 -3.64 3.83 -17.64
N SER A 45 -2.83 3.36 -16.69
CA SER A 45 -3.32 2.93 -15.39
C SER A 45 -3.87 4.13 -14.61
N ARG A 46 -5.18 4.11 -14.34
CA ARG A 46 -5.83 5.08 -13.44
C ARG A 46 -5.57 4.75 -11.96
N LEU A 47 -4.72 3.76 -11.69
CA LEU A 47 -4.45 3.32 -10.33
C LEU A 47 -3.65 4.39 -9.57
N ARG A 48 -4.05 4.64 -8.35
CA ARG A 48 -3.37 5.54 -7.41
C ARG A 48 -2.48 4.72 -6.47
N PRO A 49 -1.37 5.30 -5.99
CA PRO A 49 -0.57 4.65 -4.96
C PRO A 49 -1.35 4.50 -3.65
N ILE A 50 -0.92 3.55 -2.84
CA ILE A 50 -1.45 3.37 -1.49
C ILE A 50 -1.10 4.64 -0.67
N PRO A 51 -2.07 5.26 0.00
CA PRO A 51 -1.80 6.45 0.80
C PRO A 51 -0.93 6.12 2.02
N VAL A 52 0.02 7.00 2.32
CA VAL A 52 0.85 6.86 3.51
C VAL A 52 0.18 7.57 4.68
N THR A 53 -0.10 6.83 5.74
CA THR A 53 -0.70 7.37 6.97
C THR A 53 0.41 7.67 7.99
N PRO A 54 0.54 8.92 8.45
CA PRO A 54 1.59 9.28 9.43
C PRO A 54 1.42 8.52 10.76
N LYS A 55 2.50 7.91 11.28
CA LYS A 55 2.48 7.06 12.49
C LYS A 55 1.84 7.69 13.73
N ASN A 56 1.94 9.01 13.90
CA ASN A 56 1.43 9.69 15.10
C ASN A 56 0.08 10.36 14.88
N SER A 57 -0.58 10.11 13.75
CA SER A 57 -1.89 10.68 13.44
C SER A 57 -3.02 9.92 14.13
N ASN A 58 -4.18 10.56 14.24
CA ASN A 58 -5.39 9.90 14.73
C ASN A 58 -5.84 8.80 13.75
N GLU A 59 -5.63 9.02 12.45
CA GLU A 59 -5.91 8.05 11.40
C GLU A 59 -5.09 6.76 11.57
N TYR A 60 -3.83 6.87 11.98
CA TYR A 60 -3.00 5.70 12.27
C TYR A 60 -3.58 4.87 13.43
N ARG A 61 -4.01 5.51 14.50
CA ARG A 61 -4.63 4.83 15.65
C ARG A 61 -5.95 4.16 15.27
N GLU A 62 -6.75 4.82 14.44
CA GLU A 62 -7.99 4.25 13.90
C GLU A 62 -7.70 3.04 13.02
N LEU A 63 -6.66 3.11 12.17
CA LEU A 63 -6.20 2.01 11.33
C LEU A 63 -5.76 0.80 12.17
N GLU A 64 -4.94 1.01 13.20
CA GLU A 64 -4.53 -0.07 14.12
C GLU A 64 -5.72 -0.71 14.83
N ASN A 65 -6.66 0.11 15.30
CA ASN A 65 -7.86 -0.39 15.96
C ASN A 65 -8.74 -1.19 14.99
N ALA A 66 -8.92 -0.71 13.76
CA ALA A 66 -9.68 -1.41 12.72
C ALA A 66 -9.07 -2.77 12.37
N VAL A 67 -7.74 -2.83 12.20
CA VAL A 67 -7.01 -4.09 11.96
C VAL A 67 -7.21 -5.05 13.13
N ARG A 68 -7.05 -4.57 14.37
CA ARG A 68 -7.22 -5.38 15.58
C ARG A 68 -8.62 -5.96 15.69
N GLN A 69 -9.64 -5.12 15.52
CA GLN A 69 -11.04 -5.53 15.57
C GLN A 69 -11.36 -6.55 14.47
N LEU A 70 -10.92 -6.30 13.26
CA LEU A 70 -11.21 -7.21 12.14
C LEU A 70 -10.48 -8.54 12.30
N ARG A 71 -9.25 -8.56 12.83
CA ARG A 71 -8.55 -9.81 13.21
C ARG A 71 -9.32 -10.60 14.27
N GLN A 72 -9.84 -9.93 15.28
CA GLN A 72 -10.69 -10.59 16.29
C GLN A 72 -11.96 -11.20 15.68
N MET A 73 -12.63 -10.46 14.79
CA MET A 73 -13.80 -10.94 14.07
C MET A 73 -13.52 -12.07 13.08
N MET A 74 -12.26 -12.23 12.67
CA MET A 74 -11.81 -13.30 11.78
C MET A 74 -11.30 -14.53 12.54
N GLN A 75 -11.28 -14.49 13.88
CA GLN A 75 -10.92 -15.66 14.66
C GLN A 75 -11.95 -16.77 14.45
N PRO A 76 -11.50 -18.00 14.20
CA PRO A 76 -12.37 -19.15 14.09
C PRO A 76 -13.24 -19.33 15.35
N ALA A 77 -14.47 -19.80 15.16
CA ALA A 77 -15.30 -20.22 16.27
C ALA A 77 -14.62 -21.36 17.06
N SER A 78 -14.73 -21.35 18.37
CA SER A 78 -14.32 -22.51 19.15
C SER A 78 -15.17 -23.73 18.81
N ALA A 79 -14.64 -24.93 18.96
CA ALA A 79 -15.37 -26.17 18.70
C ALA A 79 -16.66 -26.25 19.54
N ALA A 80 -16.66 -25.68 20.76
CA ALA A 80 -17.83 -25.64 21.62
C ALA A 80 -18.94 -24.72 21.06
N GLU A 81 -18.55 -23.50 20.63
CA GLU A 81 -19.50 -22.54 20.06
C GLU A 81 -20.05 -23.03 18.73
N ALA A 82 -19.19 -23.52 17.84
CA ALA A 82 -19.61 -24.09 16.56
C ALA A 82 -20.51 -25.30 16.76
N GLY A 83 -20.16 -26.20 17.69
CA GLY A 83 -20.98 -27.36 18.06
C GLY A 83 -22.34 -26.96 18.58
N PHE A 84 -22.43 -25.91 19.39
CA PHE A 84 -23.70 -25.38 19.88
C PHE A 84 -24.60 -24.88 18.72
N GLU A 85 -24.05 -24.10 17.78
CA GLU A 85 -24.83 -23.59 16.65
C GLU A 85 -25.28 -24.72 15.69
N LEU A 86 -24.43 -25.70 15.43
CA LEU A 86 -24.79 -26.86 14.62
C LEU A 86 -25.85 -27.74 15.30
N LYS A 87 -25.76 -27.92 16.62
CA LYS A 87 -26.77 -28.62 17.39
C LYS A 87 -28.11 -27.87 17.36
N ARG A 88 -28.06 -26.54 17.48
CA ARG A 88 -29.25 -25.69 17.37
C ARG A 88 -29.89 -25.80 15.98
N LEU A 89 -29.08 -25.81 14.91
CA LEU A 89 -29.56 -26.02 13.55
C LEU A 89 -30.22 -27.39 13.38
N SER A 90 -29.69 -28.44 14.00
CA SER A 90 -30.24 -29.80 13.90
C SER A 90 -31.65 -29.96 14.50
N VAL A 91 -32.05 -29.09 15.42
CA VAL A 91 -33.40 -29.07 15.97
C VAL A 91 -34.42 -28.62 14.91
N TRP A 92 -34.00 -27.72 14.01
CA TRP A 92 -34.87 -27.19 12.96
C TRP A 92 -34.83 -28.00 11.66
N CYS A 93 -33.69 -28.64 11.40
CA CYS A 93 -33.49 -29.44 10.22
C CYS A 93 -33.36 -30.92 10.63
N PRO A 94 -34.47 -31.68 10.74
CA PRO A 94 -34.43 -33.06 11.18
C PRO A 94 -33.59 -33.91 10.27
N MET A 95 -32.90 -34.85 10.85
CA MET A 95 -31.88 -35.65 10.16
C MET A 95 -32.40 -36.97 9.59
N GLY A 96 -33.71 -37.10 9.53
CA GLY A 96 -34.34 -38.36 9.15
C GLY A 96 -34.19 -39.46 10.22
N SER A 97 -34.28 -40.68 9.81
CA SER A 97 -34.22 -41.87 10.71
C SER A 97 -32.76 -42.30 11.05
N ARG A 98 -31.81 -41.36 11.14
CA ARG A 98 -30.41 -41.70 11.44
C ARG A 98 -30.19 -41.99 12.91
N ASP A 99 -29.29 -42.93 13.19
CA ASP A 99 -28.89 -43.26 14.56
C ASP A 99 -28.14 -42.09 15.21
N VAL A 100 -28.24 -42.02 16.55
CA VAL A 100 -27.53 -41.03 17.40
C VAL A 100 -26.01 -41.07 17.16
N ARG A 101 -25.45 -42.23 16.84
CA ARG A 101 -24.02 -42.40 16.54
C ARG A 101 -23.66 -41.70 15.24
N ASP A 102 -24.44 -41.91 14.18
CA ASP A 102 -24.24 -41.28 12.87
C ASP A 102 -24.35 -39.75 12.98
N PHE A 103 -25.23 -39.27 13.84
CA PHE A 103 -25.37 -37.86 14.14
C PHE A 103 -24.11 -37.26 14.77
N LYS A 104 -23.56 -37.90 15.79
CA LYS A 104 -22.35 -37.42 16.45
C LYS A 104 -21.18 -37.36 15.48
N MET A 105 -21.02 -38.37 14.64
CA MET A 105 -19.96 -38.38 13.61
C MET A 105 -20.16 -37.22 12.63
N MET A 106 -21.37 -37.02 12.15
CA MET A 106 -21.68 -35.96 11.19
C MET A 106 -21.42 -34.55 11.78
N ILE A 107 -21.76 -34.32 13.05
CA ILE A 107 -21.43 -33.05 13.73
C ILE A 107 -19.92 -32.91 13.88
N HIS A 108 -19.20 -33.99 14.20
CA HIS A 108 -17.74 -33.96 14.31
C HIS A 108 -17.09 -33.62 12.99
N ASP A 109 -17.51 -34.22 11.91
CA ASP A 109 -17.02 -33.95 10.56
C ASP A 109 -17.36 -32.51 10.16
N ALA A 110 -18.58 -32.05 10.45
CA ALA A 110 -18.98 -30.68 10.19
C ALA A 110 -18.17 -29.65 11.00
N LEU A 111 -17.80 -29.96 12.26
CA LEU A 111 -16.92 -29.10 13.06
C LEU A 111 -15.52 -28.99 12.44
N THR A 112 -14.99 -30.12 11.95
CA THR A 112 -13.69 -30.12 11.28
C THR A 112 -13.72 -29.30 9.98
N ASP A 113 -14.73 -29.51 9.18
CA ASP A 113 -14.89 -28.81 7.91
C ASP A 113 -15.16 -27.31 8.09
N LEU A 114 -15.83 -26.89 9.15
CA LEU A 114 -16.19 -25.50 9.42
C LEU A 114 -15.24 -24.80 10.39
N ALA A 115 -14.14 -25.45 10.77
CA ALA A 115 -13.18 -24.95 11.76
C ALA A 115 -12.56 -23.58 11.43
N GLU A 116 -12.56 -23.18 10.16
CA GLU A 116 -12.03 -21.88 9.71
C GLU A 116 -13.03 -20.72 9.80
N LEU A 117 -14.32 -21.02 10.05
CA LEU A 117 -15.35 -20.00 10.03
C LEU A 117 -15.43 -19.23 11.35
N PRO A 118 -15.46 -17.90 11.31
CA PRO A 118 -15.82 -17.09 12.46
C PRO A 118 -17.25 -17.39 12.96
N LEU A 119 -17.46 -17.27 14.26
CA LEU A 119 -18.73 -17.61 14.89
C LEU A 119 -19.92 -16.85 14.29
N ASP A 120 -19.79 -15.56 14.08
CA ASP A 120 -20.86 -14.72 13.54
C ASP A 120 -21.24 -15.09 12.09
N LEU A 121 -20.26 -15.52 11.28
CA LEU A 121 -20.53 -16.02 9.94
C LEU A 121 -21.18 -17.41 9.98
N LEU A 122 -20.75 -18.28 10.89
CA LEU A 122 -21.39 -19.57 11.08
C LEU A 122 -22.85 -19.39 11.51
N GLN A 123 -23.12 -18.50 12.47
CA GLN A 123 -24.48 -18.15 12.89
C GLN A 123 -25.32 -17.62 11.73
N LYS A 124 -24.75 -16.69 10.94
CA LYS A 124 -25.39 -16.16 9.73
C LYS A 124 -25.73 -17.29 8.75
N ALA A 125 -24.78 -18.19 8.49
CA ALA A 125 -24.99 -19.34 7.60
C ALA A 125 -26.14 -20.24 8.10
N CYS A 126 -26.16 -20.57 9.39
CA CYS A 126 -27.18 -21.39 9.97
C CYS A 126 -28.58 -20.74 9.90
N VAL A 127 -28.65 -19.43 10.18
CA VAL A 127 -29.91 -18.67 10.09
C VAL A 127 -30.41 -18.57 8.66
N SER A 128 -29.50 -18.23 7.72
CA SER A 128 -29.87 -18.14 6.31
C SER A 128 -30.31 -19.47 5.74
N TYR A 129 -29.64 -20.56 6.09
CA TYR A 129 -30.03 -21.91 5.67
C TYR A 129 -31.43 -22.31 6.18
N ARG A 130 -31.70 -22.06 7.47
CA ARG A 130 -32.99 -22.35 8.07
C ARG A 130 -34.14 -21.59 7.40
N ASN A 131 -33.87 -20.35 6.95
CA ASN A 131 -34.87 -19.47 6.36
C ASN A 131 -34.96 -19.61 4.83
N ASP A 132 -34.18 -20.49 4.22
CA ASP A 132 -34.20 -20.75 2.78
C ASP A 132 -35.52 -21.50 2.43
N PRO A 133 -36.34 -20.99 1.51
CA PRO A 133 -37.60 -21.63 1.13
C PRO A 133 -37.41 -22.91 0.28
N ASP A 134 -36.18 -23.27 -0.09
CA ASP A 134 -35.89 -24.48 -0.85
C ASP A 134 -36.22 -25.73 0.01
N PRO A 135 -37.13 -26.63 -0.40
CA PRO A 135 -37.48 -27.84 0.35
C PRO A 135 -36.28 -28.75 0.65
N ARG A 136 -35.19 -28.62 -0.08
CA ARG A 136 -33.91 -29.32 0.23
C ARG A 136 -33.24 -28.82 1.50
N CYS A 137 -33.65 -27.69 2.03
CA CYS A 137 -33.19 -27.12 3.30
C CYS A 137 -33.94 -27.68 4.51
N ASP A 138 -34.93 -28.58 4.32
CA ASP A 138 -35.62 -29.31 5.40
C ASP A 138 -34.70 -30.35 6.07
N PHE A 139 -33.53 -30.65 5.45
CA PHE A 139 -32.56 -31.60 5.99
C PHE A 139 -31.32 -30.88 6.53
N PHE A 140 -30.60 -31.51 7.45
CA PHE A 140 -29.35 -30.97 7.96
C PHE A 140 -28.34 -30.76 6.84
N PRO A 141 -27.76 -29.53 6.71
CA PRO A 141 -26.92 -29.17 5.57
C PRO A 141 -25.56 -29.85 5.58
N ARG A 142 -25.03 -30.09 4.41
CA ARG A 142 -23.61 -30.41 4.28
C ARG A 142 -22.78 -29.16 4.60
N PRO A 143 -21.59 -29.29 5.25
CA PRO A 143 -20.72 -28.15 5.59
C PRO A 143 -20.42 -27.21 4.42
N VAL A 144 -20.23 -27.76 3.22
CA VAL A 144 -20.01 -27.00 2.00
C VAL A 144 -21.14 -26.01 1.70
N LYS A 145 -22.41 -26.39 1.96
CA LYS A 145 -23.56 -25.49 1.74
C LYS A 145 -23.50 -24.29 2.69
N LEU A 146 -23.17 -24.52 3.98
CA LEU A 146 -22.98 -23.43 4.94
C LEU A 146 -21.83 -22.50 4.57
N LYS A 147 -20.70 -23.06 4.12
CA LYS A 147 -19.58 -22.25 3.61
C LYS A 147 -19.98 -21.40 2.41
N THR A 148 -20.73 -21.96 1.47
CA THR A 148 -21.18 -21.24 0.27
C THR A 148 -22.04 -20.04 0.62
N ILE A 149 -22.94 -20.16 1.60
CA ILE A 149 -23.83 -19.06 2.04
C ILE A 149 -23.04 -17.82 2.50
N VAL A 150 -21.89 -18.01 3.12
CA VAL A 150 -21.09 -16.93 3.69
C VAL A 150 -19.77 -16.68 2.94
N ALA A 151 -19.58 -17.34 1.81
CA ALA A 151 -18.33 -17.26 1.05
C ALA A 151 -17.96 -15.82 0.65
N ASP A 152 -18.93 -15.06 0.19
CA ASP A 152 -18.72 -13.68 -0.25
C ASP A 152 -18.43 -12.75 0.94
N ASP A 153 -19.11 -12.93 2.07
CA ASP A 153 -18.85 -12.17 3.30
C ASP A 153 -17.42 -12.46 3.81
N LEU A 154 -17.02 -13.73 3.83
CA LEU A 154 -15.71 -14.15 4.26
C LEU A 154 -14.62 -13.60 3.34
N ARG A 155 -14.84 -13.64 2.02
CA ARG A 155 -13.94 -13.07 1.01
C ARG A 155 -13.81 -11.55 1.19
N ALA A 156 -14.93 -10.85 1.36
CA ALA A 156 -14.94 -9.41 1.57
C ALA A 156 -14.17 -9.01 2.83
N ARG A 157 -14.35 -9.75 3.94
CA ARG A 157 -13.61 -9.50 5.18
C ARG A 157 -12.11 -9.76 5.01
N ARG A 158 -11.73 -10.87 4.38
CA ARG A 158 -10.32 -11.19 4.10
C ARG A 158 -9.66 -10.11 3.24
N LEU A 159 -10.35 -9.64 2.21
CA LEU A 159 -9.84 -8.57 1.35
C LEU A 159 -9.71 -7.25 2.11
N THR A 160 -10.69 -6.90 2.94
CA THR A 160 -10.65 -5.69 3.77
C THR A 160 -9.48 -5.76 4.76
N LEU A 161 -9.31 -6.89 5.44
CA LEU A 161 -8.19 -7.09 6.37
C LEU A 161 -6.85 -6.95 5.67
N TYR A 162 -6.66 -7.61 4.53
CA TYR A 162 -5.45 -7.50 3.73
C TYR A 162 -5.13 -6.04 3.36
N ARG A 163 -6.13 -5.28 2.92
CA ARG A 163 -5.95 -3.87 2.56
C ARG A 163 -5.57 -2.99 3.75
N LEU A 164 -6.22 -3.20 4.90
CA LEU A 164 -5.90 -2.48 6.14
C LEU A 164 -4.50 -2.83 6.66
N GLU A 165 -4.12 -4.11 6.62
CA GLU A 165 -2.77 -4.55 6.99
C GLU A 165 -1.71 -3.95 6.07
N ARG A 166 -1.99 -3.87 4.77
CA ARG A 166 -1.07 -3.24 3.82
C ARG A 166 -0.90 -1.74 4.07
N LEU A 167 -1.99 -1.03 4.41
CA LEU A 167 -1.90 0.38 4.85
C LEU A 167 -1.01 0.53 6.10
N LEU A 168 -1.18 -0.37 7.06
CA LEU A 168 -0.41 -0.36 8.30
C LEU A 168 1.07 -0.68 8.07
N GLU A 169 1.38 -1.64 7.19
CA GLU A 169 2.76 -1.95 6.77
C GLU A 169 3.44 -0.72 6.19
N ILE A 170 2.81 -0.06 5.21
CA ILE A 170 3.36 1.13 4.55
C ILE A 170 3.56 2.27 5.55
N ALA A 171 2.59 2.48 6.47
CA ALA A 171 2.74 3.47 7.52
C ALA A 171 3.91 3.15 8.47
N ASN A 172 4.28 1.88 8.59
CA ASN A 172 5.39 1.40 9.42
C ASN A 172 6.71 1.27 8.67
N GLU A 173 6.70 1.27 7.34
CA GLU A 173 7.96 1.30 6.57
C GLU A 173 8.74 2.56 6.95
N PRO A 174 10.04 2.45 7.21
CA PRO A 174 10.87 3.63 7.36
C PRO A 174 10.78 4.44 6.05
N PRO A 175 10.77 5.78 6.12
CA PRO A 175 10.80 6.59 4.92
C PRO A 175 11.98 6.13 4.07
N LYS A 176 11.70 5.69 2.84
CA LYS A 176 12.75 5.36 1.88
C LYS A 176 13.47 6.66 1.61
N LEU A 177 14.61 6.85 2.24
CA LEU A 177 15.49 7.96 1.90
C LEU A 177 15.77 7.84 0.39
N PRO A 178 15.59 8.93 -0.36
CA PRO A 178 16.04 8.93 -1.74
C PRO A 178 17.50 8.49 -1.78
N PRO A 179 17.93 7.77 -2.83
CA PRO A 179 19.33 7.42 -2.95
C PRO A 179 20.16 8.71 -2.79
N PRO A 180 21.30 8.64 -2.09
CA PRO A 180 22.11 9.82 -1.86
C PRO A 180 22.44 10.48 -3.21
N ILE A 181 22.07 11.74 -3.34
CA ILE A 181 22.37 12.53 -4.55
C ILE A 181 23.89 12.70 -4.61
N THR A 182 24.49 12.24 -5.69
CA THR A 182 25.95 12.36 -5.89
C THR A 182 26.30 13.72 -6.51
N LEU A 183 27.53 14.20 -6.24
CA LEU A 183 28.04 15.41 -6.85
C LEU A 183 28.04 15.32 -8.38
N ALA A 184 28.28 14.13 -8.94
CA ALA A 184 28.26 13.88 -10.38
C ALA A 184 26.84 14.12 -10.96
N GLU A 185 25.80 13.63 -10.30
CA GLU A 185 24.40 13.85 -10.71
C GLU A 185 24.01 15.34 -10.64
N LEU A 186 24.43 16.05 -9.59
CA LEU A 186 24.16 17.48 -9.47
C LEU A 186 24.87 18.29 -10.56
N LYS A 187 26.11 17.94 -10.90
CA LYS A 187 26.85 18.55 -12.02
C LYS A 187 26.17 18.28 -13.37
N GLU A 188 25.69 17.05 -13.59
CA GLU A 188 24.98 16.68 -14.81
C GLU A 188 23.65 17.42 -14.94
N GLN A 189 22.91 17.54 -13.86
CA GLN A 189 21.68 18.35 -13.82
C GLN A 189 21.95 19.83 -14.09
N ALA A 190 23.06 20.38 -13.57
CA ALA A 190 23.47 21.76 -13.85
C ALA A 190 23.81 21.97 -15.32
N ARG A 191 24.54 21.05 -15.94
CA ARG A 191 24.87 21.08 -17.40
C ARG A 191 23.59 21.06 -18.23
N HIS A 192 22.72 20.09 -17.97
CA HIS A 192 21.47 19.95 -18.70
C HIS A 192 20.59 21.19 -18.59
N GLN A 193 20.57 21.85 -17.44
CA GLN A 193 19.83 23.10 -17.26
C GLN A 193 20.42 24.24 -18.14
N ILE A 194 21.74 24.35 -18.22
CA ILE A 194 22.39 25.35 -19.10
C ILE A 194 22.05 25.10 -20.57
N GLU A 195 22.08 23.84 -21.00
CA GLU A 195 21.72 23.45 -22.37
C GLU A 195 20.25 23.75 -22.69
N LEU A 196 19.33 23.44 -21.76
CA LEU A 196 17.91 23.75 -21.92
C LEU A 196 17.66 25.26 -22.02
N GLU A 197 18.30 26.06 -21.17
CA GLU A 197 18.18 27.51 -21.23
C GLU A 197 18.67 28.09 -22.56
N GLY A 198 19.78 27.54 -23.09
CA GLY A 198 20.30 27.91 -24.41
C GLY A 198 19.32 27.54 -25.55
N MET A 199 18.75 26.34 -25.51
CA MET A 199 17.72 25.92 -26.48
C MET A 199 16.45 26.77 -26.40
N MET A 200 15.98 27.07 -25.17
CA MET A 200 14.78 27.87 -24.96
C MET A 200 15.00 29.34 -25.42
N ALA A 201 16.17 29.91 -25.19
CA ALA A 201 16.49 31.26 -25.67
C ALA A 201 16.37 31.34 -27.19
N ASN A 202 16.93 30.34 -27.91
CA ASN A 202 16.81 30.22 -29.36
C ASN A 202 15.36 30.04 -29.82
N PHE A 203 14.57 29.24 -29.14
CA PHE A 203 13.19 28.97 -29.49
C PHE A 203 12.29 30.21 -29.35
N PHE A 204 12.49 31.03 -28.30
CA PHE A 204 11.69 32.22 -28.06
C PHE A 204 12.23 33.50 -28.73
N GLY A 205 13.18 33.38 -29.64
CA GLY A 205 13.75 34.52 -30.38
C GLY A 205 14.44 35.57 -29.51
N LYS A 206 14.82 35.20 -28.26
CA LYS A 206 15.68 36.04 -27.44
C LYS A 206 17.10 35.93 -27.98
N PRO A 207 17.89 37.04 -27.96
CA PRO A 207 19.30 36.92 -28.35
C PRO A 207 19.93 35.83 -27.50
N ALA A 208 20.51 34.83 -28.15
CA ALA A 208 21.26 33.79 -27.48
C ALA A 208 22.28 34.45 -26.56
N PRO A 209 22.39 34.02 -25.29
CA PRO A 209 23.47 34.50 -24.45
C PRO A 209 24.80 34.25 -25.20
N GLU A 210 25.72 35.21 -25.11
CA GLU A 210 27.05 35.07 -25.73
C GLU A 210 27.61 33.71 -25.33
N PRO A 211 28.20 32.96 -26.29
CA PRO A 211 28.75 31.63 -25.99
C PRO A 211 29.84 31.79 -24.93
N LEU A 212 29.59 31.17 -23.78
CA LEU A 212 30.55 31.16 -22.67
C LEU A 212 31.86 30.51 -23.12
N THR A 213 32.97 31.11 -22.77
CA THR A 213 34.25 30.44 -22.91
C THR A 213 34.27 29.12 -22.11
N PRO A 214 35.12 28.14 -22.48
CA PRO A 214 35.17 26.87 -21.72
C PRO A 214 35.40 27.08 -20.21
N GLU A 215 36.15 28.09 -19.83
CA GLU A 215 36.41 28.46 -18.43
C GLU A 215 35.18 29.04 -17.75
N GLN A 216 34.49 29.95 -18.42
CA GLN A 216 33.22 30.54 -17.94
C GLN A 216 32.12 29.47 -17.83
N HIS A 217 32.08 28.52 -18.78
CA HIS A 217 31.15 27.40 -18.75
C HIS A 217 31.38 26.48 -17.52
N GLY A 218 32.65 26.16 -17.25
CA GLY A 218 33.03 25.42 -16.05
C GLY A 218 32.64 26.12 -14.74
N ALA A 219 32.93 27.42 -14.63
CA ALA A 219 32.59 28.23 -13.48
C ALA A 219 31.05 28.30 -13.26
N GLU A 220 30.28 28.43 -14.34
CA GLU A 220 28.79 28.46 -14.25
C GLU A 220 28.22 27.12 -13.83
N ILE A 221 28.76 25.99 -14.30
CA ILE A 221 28.35 24.65 -13.83
C ILE A 221 28.59 24.53 -12.33
N LEU A 222 29.76 24.96 -11.85
CA LEU A 222 30.09 24.87 -10.42
C LEU A 222 29.17 25.75 -9.58
N ARG A 223 28.90 26.99 -9.99
CA ARG A 223 28.00 27.92 -9.34
C ARG A 223 26.56 27.33 -9.24
N ARG A 224 26.07 26.75 -10.33
CA ARG A 224 24.73 26.13 -10.35
C ARG A 224 24.70 24.86 -9.54
N THR A 225 25.77 24.07 -9.53
CA THR A 225 25.86 22.87 -8.67
C THR A 225 25.79 23.26 -7.20
N GLN A 226 26.49 24.31 -6.78
CA GLN A 226 26.42 24.84 -5.41
C GLN A 226 25.01 25.31 -5.06
N ALA A 227 24.33 26.04 -5.96
CA ALA A 227 22.97 26.47 -5.77
C ALA A 227 22.00 25.29 -5.58
N LYS A 228 22.18 24.21 -6.36
CA LYS A 228 21.39 22.98 -6.24
C LYS A 228 21.63 22.23 -4.93
N ILE A 229 22.84 22.20 -4.40
CA ILE A 229 23.13 21.64 -3.07
C ILE A 229 22.34 22.40 -2.00
N HIS A 230 22.36 23.74 -2.03
CA HIS A 230 21.59 24.56 -1.09
C HIS A 230 20.08 24.44 -1.27
N GLU A 231 19.59 24.23 -2.49
CA GLU A 231 18.18 23.98 -2.76
C GLU A 231 17.76 22.64 -2.19
N ALA A 232 18.51 21.56 -2.46
CA ALA A 232 18.25 20.23 -1.94
C ALA A 232 18.32 20.17 -0.40
N LEU A 233 19.21 20.97 0.22
CA LEU A 233 19.24 21.12 1.68
C LEU A 233 17.97 21.79 2.20
N ARG A 234 17.50 22.87 1.56
CA ARG A 234 16.27 23.57 1.93
C ARG A 234 15.03 22.68 1.77
N GLU A 235 14.99 21.84 0.74
CA GLU A 235 13.90 20.91 0.50
C GLU A 235 14.00 19.61 1.34
N GLN A 236 14.96 19.54 2.28
CA GLN A 236 15.22 18.41 3.14
C GLN A 236 15.53 17.10 2.38
N GLN A 237 15.99 17.21 1.15
CA GLN A 237 16.48 16.08 0.34
C GLN A 237 17.91 15.67 0.73
N LEU A 238 18.67 16.57 1.34
CA LEU A 238 19.99 16.36 1.89
C LEU A 238 20.02 16.69 3.38
N SER A 239 20.78 15.93 4.17
CA SER A 239 21.14 16.35 5.53
C SER A 239 22.25 17.41 5.50
N GLU A 240 22.35 18.20 6.57
CA GLU A 240 23.42 19.22 6.69
C GLU A 240 24.80 18.63 6.49
N ALA A 241 25.10 17.47 7.14
CA ALA A 241 26.39 16.79 6.99
C ALA A 241 26.67 16.33 5.55
N MET A 242 25.64 15.89 4.79
CA MET A 242 25.82 15.53 3.39
C MET A 242 26.03 16.77 2.50
N ALA A 243 25.32 17.86 2.79
CA ALA A 243 25.49 19.09 2.03
C ALA A 243 26.89 19.68 2.25
N GLU A 244 27.40 19.69 3.48
CA GLU A 244 28.76 20.10 3.82
C GLU A 244 29.80 19.25 3.09
N ALA A 245 29.67 17.91 3.12
CA ALA A 245 30.59 17.01 2.42
C ALA A 245 30.60 17.25 0.90
N LEU A 246 29.43 17.47 0.28
CA LEU A 246 29.33 17.78 -1.15
C LEU A 246 29.91 19.14 -1.51
N LEU A 247 29.77 20.15 -0.63
CA LEU A 247 30.37 21.47 -0.82
C LEU A 247 31.91 21.42 -0.69
N GLU A 248 32.41 20.63 0.28
CA GLU A 248 33.84 20.40 0.44
C GLU A 248 34.44 19.68 -0.77
N GLU A 249 33.81 18.62 -1.25
CA GLU A 249 34.21 17.90 -2.47
C GLU A 249 34.16 18.83 -3.71
N LEU A 250 33.18 19.72 -3.80
CA LEU A 250 33.07 20.70 -4.87
C LEU A 250 34.24 21.69 -4.85
N THR A 251 34.60 22.19 -3.66
CA THR A 251 35.72 23.13 -3.48
C THR A 251 37.05 22.47 -3.82
N LEU A 252 37.32 21.26 -3.39
CA LEU A 252 38.53 20.51 -3.72
C LEU A 252 38.64 20.27 -5.24
N ASN A 253 37.55 19.97 -5.92
CA ASN A 253 37.51 19.83 -7.38
C ASN A 253 37.78 21.16 -8.10
N MET A 254 37.41 22.31 -7.50
CA MET A 254 37.75 23.63 -8.04
C MET A 254 39.25 23.92 -7.95
N GLU A 255 39.83 23.70 -6.77
CA GLU A 255 41.26 23.92 -6.52
C GLU A 255 42.14 23.06 -7.43
N ALA A 256 41.79 21.77 -7.61
CA ALA A 256 42.47 20.87 -8.51
C ALA A 256 42.42 21.34 -9.98
N SER A 257 41.27 21.91 -10.41
CA SER A 257 41.08 22.39 -11.79
C SER A 257 41.81 23.68 -12.09
N TYR A 258 42.07 24.51 -11.07
CA TYR A 258 42.79 25.79 -11.22
C TYR A 258 44.28 25.70 -10.84
N GLY A 259 44.67 24.72 -10.01
CA GLY A 259 46.06 24.53 -9.56
C GLY A 259 47.00 23.90 -10.61
N GLU A 260 46.51 23.26 -11.65
CA GLU A 260 47.33 22.70 -12.74
C GLU A 260 47.77 23.75 -13.78
N LYS A 261 47.33 25.00 -13.66
CA LYS A 261 47.66 26.08 -14.60
C LYS A 261 48.64 27.15 -14.04
N ALA A 262 49.19 26.93 -12.84
CA ALA A 262 50.24 27.75 -12.25
C ALA A 262 51.60 27.03 -12.31
#